data_b3484035093c8c546245dcbac110db88
#
_entry.id   b3484035093c8c546245dcbac110db88
#
_cell.length_a   1.000
_cell.length_b   1.000
_cell.length_c   1.000
_cell.angle_alpha   90.00
_cell.angle_beta   90.00
_cell.angle_gamma   90.00
#
_symmetry.space_group_name_H-M   'P 1'
#
loop_
_entity.id
_entity.type
_entity.pdbx_description
1 polymer ?
#
loop_
_entity_poly.entity_id
_entity_poly.type
_entity_poly.pdbx_seq_one_letter_code
_entity_poly.pdbx_strand_id
1 'polypeptide(L)'
;MSTLEHLYPERVFYYFKQIAAIPHGSGNTKAISDYLVKFAKEHALTWYQDEANNVVLVKEASKGYEKAPAIIIQGHMDMVCEKEKDCNLDMDKEGLRLYVDGDFLKAEGTTLGGDDGIAVAYALAILESDEISHPKLEVVITVDEEIGMLGAAVMDLSMLTGHTMLNIDSDEEGIFLTGCAGGMALNVSIPVTRVRQTGKKLSLIVTGLSGGHSGSEIDKEHGNADLLMGRLLYGIFSRSPFGILTLHGGLKDNAIPRECEAEILIPEENTQIVCEYVKELNEILKKELVETDPGVQVLIEEQGNAEAEILDYHSVSRVIFYLRNVPNGIQHMSQLLNGQVETSLNLGILELKEDALTSLTSIRSSVKTRKEDLCARVTMLVEMLGGEAEVEGDYPAWEYRTDSALRPQVEKVYEELFHKKPVFSTIHAGLECGLLFEKIPDLDCVSFGPDNFDIHTPKEHLSITSTGRVWDFLVAFLQQANV
;
A
#
# COMPACT_ATOMS: atom_id res chain seq x y z
N MET A 1 22.30 25.10 12.97
CA MET A 1 21.28 24.65 11.99
C MET A 1 21.79 25.08 10.63
N SER A 2 22.13 24.14 9.75
CA SER A 2 22.45 24.51 8.36
C SER A 2 21.13 24.94 7.72
N THR A 3 21.14 26.09 7.09
CA THR A 3 19.98 26.64 6.38
C THR A 3 19.76 25.82 5.12
N LEU A 4 18.50 25.59 4.73
CA LEU A 4 18.15 25.00 3.43
C LEU A 4 18.58 25.90 2.26
N GLU A 5 19.07 27.09 2.55
CA GLU A 5 19.65 28.03 1.61
C GLU A 5 20.93 27.44 1.05
N HIS A 6 21.03 27.36 -0.28
CA HIS A 6 22.17 26.78 -1.05
C HIS A 6 22.16 25.27 -1.25
N LEU A 7 21.12 24.53 -0.88
CA LEU A 7 20.96 23.15 -1.32
C LEU A 7 20.67 23.10 -2.82
N TYR A 8 21.21 22.08 -3.51
CA TYR A 8 20.88 21.87 -4.92
C TYR A 8 19.84 20.77 -5.07
N PRO A 9 18.76 21.03 -5.85
CA PRO A 9 18.42 22.24 -6.62
C PRO A 9 17.77 23.33 -5.71
N GLU A 10 18.29 24.56 -5.82
CA GLU A 10 17.90 25.64 -4.89
C GLU A 10 16.39 25.92 -4.90
N ARG A 11 15.76 25.97 -6.10
CA ARG A 11 14.31 26.28 -6.23
C ARG A 11 13.43 25.15 -5.74
N VAL A 12 13.84 23.90 -5.86
CA VAL A 12 13.10 22.74 -5.33
C VAL A 12 13.06 22.81 -3.82
N PHE A 13 14.22 22.97 -3.15
CA PHE A 13 14.25 23.08 -1.69
C PHE A 13 13.61 24.38 -1.17
N TYR A 14 13.60 25.44 -1.96
CA TYR A 14 12.81 26.63 -1.63
C TYR A 14 11.32 26.29 -1.58
N TYR A 15 10.76 25.64 -2.60
CA TYR A 15 9.34 25.28 -2.62
C TYR A 15 9.01 24.22 -1.59
N PHE A 16 9.86 23.22 -1.39
CA PHE A 16 9.69 22.24 -0.33
C PHE A 16 9.55 22.89 1.04
N LYS A 17 10.39 23.89 1.34
CA LYS A 17 10.28 24.68 2.58
C LYS A 17 8.97 25.45 2.70
N GLN A 18 8.44 25.99 1.59
CA GLN A 18 7.16 26.69 1.59
C GLN A 18 6.00 25.72 1.85
N ILE A 19 6.02 24.55 1.22
CA ILE A 19 5.04 23.47 1.41
C ILE A 19 5.06 22.99 2.86
N ALA A 20 6.22 22.65 3.39
CA ALA A 20 6.39 22.17 4.76
C ALA A 20 5.96 23.19 5.84
N ALA A 21 5.91 24.48 5.50
CA ALA A 21 5.40 25.53 6.39
C ALA A 21 3.86 25.58 6.46
N ILE A 22 3.16 24.86 5.59
CA ILE A 22 1.70 24.80 5.55
C ILE A 22 1.28 23.46 6.12
N PRO A 23 0.40 23.36 7.13
CA PRO A 23 -0.20 22.09 7.53
C PRO A 23 -0.98 21.46 6.38
N HIS A 24 -0.63 20.21 6.02
CA HIS A 24 -1.20 19.52 4.86
C HIS A 24 -1.32 18.00 5.03
N GLY A 25 -1.63 17.56 6.23
CA GLY A 25 -2.02 16.15 6.44
C GLY A 25 -3.28 15.78 5.68
N SER A 26 -3.44 14.49 5.37
CA SER A 26 -4.65 13.97 4.70
C SER A 26 -5.93 14.45 5.40
N GLY A 27 -6.92 14.90 4.63
CA GLY A 27 -8.13 15.56 5.12
C GLY A 27 -7.95 17.05 5.51
N ASN A 28 -6.72 17.58 5.56
CA ASN A 28 -6.41 18.99 5.89
C ASN A 28 -5.69 19.71 4.73
N THR A 29 -6.15 19.53 3.50
CA THR A 29 -5.44 19.91 2.27
C THR A 29 -5.84 21.29 1.70
N LYS A 30 -6.87 21.95 2.25
CA LYS A 30 -7.39 23.21 1.68
C LYS A 30 -6.35 24.32 1.62
N ALA A 31 -5.51 24.48 2.65
CA ALA A 31 -4.54 25.56 2.71
C ALA A 31 -3.42 25.41 1.67
N ILE A 32 -2.92 24.18 1.48
CA ILE A 32 -1.89 23.90 0.48
C ILE A 32 -2.47 23.98 -0.94
N SER A 33 -3.70 23.49 -1.15
CA SER A 33 -4.40 23.62 -2.43
C SER A 33 -4.59 25.11 -2.83
N ASP A 34 -4.99 25.97 -1.89
CA ASP A 34 -5.11 27.42 -2.11
C ASP A 34 -3.73 28.08 -2.37
N TYR A 35 -2.67 27.57 -1.75
CA TYR A 35 -1.30 28.01 -2.04
C TYR A 35 -0.91 27.72 -3.48
N LEU A 36 -1.23 26.53 -4.02
CA LEU A 36 -0.98 26.17 -5.41
C LEU A 36 -1.76 27.05 -6.39
N VAL A 37 -3.01 27.34 -6.08
CA VAL A 37 -3.84 28.27 -6.88
C VAL A 37 -3.27 29.69 -6.84
N LYS A 38 -2.78 30.15 -5.69
CA LYS A 38 -2.11 31.45 -5.57
C LYS A 38 -0.84 31.49 -6.40
N PHE A 39 -0.01 30.44 -6.32
CA PHE A 39 1.19 30.29 -7.15
C PHE A 39 0.84 30.40 -8.65
N ALA A 40 -0.18 29.67 -9.11
CA ALA A 40 -0.61 29.73 -10.51
C ALA A 40 -0.98 31.15 -10.97
N LYS A 41 -1.69 31.90 -10.13
CA LYS A 41 -2.06 33.30 -10.40
C LYS A 41 -0.84 34.23 -10.47
N GLU A 42 0.13 34.05 -9.58
CA GLU A 42 1.37 34.84 -9.54
C GLU A 42 2.25 34.60 -10.77
N HIS A 43 2.22 33.38 -11.33
CA HIS A 43 2.99 32.98 -12.52
C HIS A 43 2.17 32.97 -13.81
N ALA A 44 0.95 33.55 -13.81
CA ALA A 44 0.05 33.65 -14.98
C ALA A 44 -0.23 32.27 -15.65
N LEU A 45 -0.29 31.19 -14.88
CA LEU A 45 -0.62 29.84 -15.34
C LEU A 45 -2.13 29.64 -15.44
N THR A 46 -2.58 28.78 -16.33
CA THR A 46 -3.94 28.24 -16.31
C THR A 46 -4.04 27.25 -15.15
N TRP A 47 -5.14 27.28 -14.42
CA TRP A 47 -5.35 26.40 -13.27
C TRP A 47 -6.80 25.97 -13.13
N TYR A 48 -6.99 24.83 -12.49
CA TYR A 48 -8.27 24.29 -12.05
C TYR A 48 -8.11 23.75 -10.62
N GLN A 49 -9.12 23.97 -9.78
CA GLN A 49 -9.22 23.41 -8.42
C GLN A 49 -10.62 22.86 -8.27
N ASP A 50 -10.75 21.58 -7.90
CA ASP A 50 -12.04 20.95 -7.69
C ASP A 50 -12.55 21.09 -6.25
N GLU A 51 -13.74 20.54 -5.98
CA GLU A 51 -14.38 20.60 -4.65
C GLU A 51 -13.64 19.73 -3.60
N ALA A 52 -12.89 18.73 -4.05
CA ALA A 52 -12.05 17.90 -3.17
C ALA A 52 -10.71 18.56 -2.83
N ASN A 53 -10.36 19.69 -3.46
CA ASN A 53 -9.10 20.42 -3.39
C ASN A 53 -7.97 19.87 -4.28
N ASN A 54 -8.24 18.94 -5.20
CA ASN A 54 -7.25 18.60 -6.22
C ASN A 54 -6.94 19.82 -7.10
N VAL A 55 -5.72 19.92 -7.62
CA VAL A 55 -5.30 21.06 -8.43
C VAL A 55 -4.66 20.58 -9.74
N VAL A 56 -5.07 21.18 -10.85
CA VAL A 56 -4.35 21.10 -12.14
C VAL A 56 -3.72 22.44 -12.46
N LEU A 57 -2.44 22.45 -12.80
CA LEU A 57 -1.71 23.64 -13.27
C LEU A 57 -1.24 23.38 -14.70
N VAL A 58 -1.47 24.34 -15.61
CA VAL A 58 -1.07 24.20 -17.01
C VAL A 58 -0.12 25.32 -17.40
N LYS A 59 1.03 24.93 -17.96
CA LYS A 59 2.01 25.82 -18.58
C LYS A 59 2.12 25.49 -20.06
N GLU A 60 1.93 26.49 -20.91
CA GLU A 60 2.05 26.32 -22.36
C GLU A 60 3.49 25.99 -22.78
N ALA A 61 3.63 25.33 -23.93
CA ALA A 61 4.92 24.88 -24.44
C ALA A 61 5.91 26.01 -24.63
N SER A 62 7.16 25.75 -24.31
CA SER A 62 8.27 26.67 -24.66
C SER A 62 8.42 26.81 -26.16
N LYS A 63 9.04 27.90 -26.60
CA LYS A 63 9.34 28.15 -28.00
C LYS A 63 10.11 26.98 -28.62
N GLY A 64 9.56 26.40 -29.69
CA GLY A 64 10.11 25.23 -30.39
C GLY A 64 9.55 23.90 -29.95
N TYR A 65 8.70 23.87 -28.90
CA TYR A 65 8.04 22.66 -28.38
C TYR A 65 6.52 22.66 -28.62
N GLU A 66 5.99 23.60 -29.36
CA GLU A 66 4.56 23.81 -29.56
C GLU A 66 3.85 22.63 -30.26
N LYS A 67 4.64 21.79 -30.94
CA LYS A 67 4.13 20.59 -31.64
C LYS A 67 4.34 19.28 -30.87
N ALA A 68 5.13 19.32 -29.81
CA ALA A 68 5.35 18.16 -28.98
C ALA A 68 4.07 17.81 -28.18
N PRO A 69 3.79 16.52 -27.97
CA PRO A 69 2.68 16.12 -27.10
C PRO A 69 2.81 16.71 -25.70
N ALA A 70 1.69 17.04 -25.09
CA ALA A 70 1.68 17.48 -23.69
C ALA A 70 2.19 16.38 -22.75
N ILE A 71 2.89 16.78 -21.70
CA ILE A 71 3.38 15.87 -20.64
C ILE A 71 2.63 16.19 -19.35
N ILE A 72 2.13 15.15 -18.71
CA ILE A 72 1.53 15.21 -17.37
C ILE A 72 2.64 14.97 -16.36
N ILE A 73 2.75 15.84 -15.36
CA ILE A 73 3.54 15.63 -14.13
C ILE A 73 2.55 15.43 -13.00
N GLN A 74 2.69 14.36 -12.21
CA GLN A 74 1.73 14.04 -11.19
C GLN A 74 2.41 13.68 -9.86
N GLY A 75 1.78 14.08 -8.77
CA GLY A 75 2.07 13.75 -7.39
C GLY A 75 0.93 14.18 -6.48
N HIS A 76 1.01 13.88 -5.18
CA HIS A 76 0.00 14.28 -4.21
C HIS A 76 0.51 15.36 -3.25
N MET A 77 -0.41 16.12 -2.66
CA MET A 77 -0.05 17.23 -1.78
C MET A 77 -0.25 16.95 -0.30
N ASP A 78 -0.94 15.89 0.05
CA ASP A 78 -1.11 15.48 1.44
C ASP A 78 0.06 14.64 1.94
N MET A 79 0.13 14.44 3.23
CA MET A 79 1.17 13.63 3.88
C MET A 79 0.60 12.89 5.08
N VAL A 80 1.22 11.77 5.45
CA VAL A 80 0.99 11.09 6.73
C VAL A 80 1.51 11.95 7.87
N CYS A 81 0.68 12.21 8.88
CA CYS A 81 1.02 13.01 10.06
C CYS A 81 1.32 12.12 11.26
N GLU A 82 2.57 11.65 11.37
CA GLU A 82 3.06 10.91 12.53
C GLU A 82 4.09 11.73 13.31
N LYS A 83 4.14 11.57 14.63
CA LYS A 83 5.09 12.29 15.50
C LYS A 83 5.61 11.44 16.64
N GLU A 84 6.79 11.77 17.13
CA GLU A 84 7.37 11.20 18.35
C GLU A 84 6.54 11.54 19.58
N LYS A 85 6.57 10.67 20.60
CA LYS A 85 5.73 10.81 21.82
C LYS A 85 5.96 12.11 22.58
N ASP A 86 7.16 12.66 22.51
CA ASP A 86 7.59 13.90 23.18
C ASP A 86 7.53 15.13 22.27
N CYS A 87 7.15 14.97 21.01
CA CYS A 87 6.94 16.07 20.08
C CYS A 87 5.61 16.79 20.37
N ASN A 88 5.71 18.10 20.63
CA ASN A 88 4.55 18.95 20.98
C ASN A 88 3.98 19.71 19.77
N LEU A 89 4.45 19.48 18.55
CA LEU A 89 3.94 20.13 17.35
C LEU A 89 2.48 19.74 17.11
N ASP A 90 1.62 20.71 16.85
CA ASP A 90 0.24 20.50 16.36
C ASP A 90 0.28 20.50 14.83
N MET A 91 0.44 19.31 14.22
CA MET A 91 0.61 19.15 12.78
C MET A 91 -0.63 19.60 11.97
N ASP A 92 -1.79 19.74 12.62
CA ASP A 92 -2.99 20.27 11.97
C ASP A 92 -2.96 21.81 11.82
N LYS A 93 -2.08 22.51 12.58
CA LYS A 93 -2.06 23.96 12.65
C LYS A 93 -0.69 24.60 12.45
N GLU A 94 0.37 23.86 12.67
CA GLU A 94 1.76 24.35 12.61
C GLU A 94 2.52 23.66 11.50
N GLY A 95 3.36 24.40 10.77
CA GLY A 95 4.27 23.86 9.76
C GLY A 95 5.42 23.07 10.40
N LEU A 96 6.05 22.22 9.61
CA LEU A 96 7.14 21.36 10.01
C LEU A 96 8.42 22.15 10.29
N ARG A 97 9.26 21.64 11.20
CA ARG A 97 10.56 22.24 11.55
C ARG A 97 11.67 21.48 10.86
N LEU A 98 12.03 21.93 9.67
CA LEU A 98 13.03 21.28 8.82
C LEU A 98 14.45 21.52 9.31
N TYR A 99 15.30 20.50 9.20
CA TYR A 99 16.74 20.60 9.42
C TYR A 99 17.51 19.65 8.49
N VAL A 100 18.80 19.95 8.30
CA VAL A 100 19.70 19.13 7.47
C VAL A 100 20.66 18.36 8.39
N ASP A 101 20.80 17.05 8.11
CA ASP A 101 21.70 16.14 8.79
C ASP A 101 22.54 15.37 7.75
N GLY A 102 23.74 15.84 7.49
CA GLY A 102 24.58 15.30 6.42
C GLY A 102 23.98 15.49 5.05
N ASP A 103 23.68 14.41 4.34
CA ASP A 103 22.99 14.41 3.05
C ASP A 103 21.47 14.37 3.17
N PHE A 104 20.92 14.45 4.37
CA PHE A 104 19.49 14.23 4.56
C PHE A 104 18.76 15.47 5.05
N LEU A 105 17.62 15.73 4.42
CA LEU A 105 16.61 16.66 4.91
C LEU A 105 15.66 15.88 5.82
N LYS A 106 15.34 16.44 6.99
CA LYS A 106 14.50 15.85 8.04
C LYS A 106 13.58 16.88 8.67
N ALA A 107 12.56 16.40 9.41
CA ALA A 107 11.73 17.22 10.29
C ALA A 107 11.96 16.88 11.77
N GLU A 108 11.86 17.86 12.68
CA GLU A 108 12.10 17.66 14.11
C GLU A 108 10.94 16.91 14.77
N GLY A 109 11.13 15.61 15.01
CA GLY A 109 10.18 14.78 15.77
C GLY A 109 8.86 14.46 15.07
N THR A 110 8.77 14.71 13.76
CA THR A 110 7.59 14.41 12.92
C THR A 110 8.00 13.75 11.62
N THR A 111 7.04 13.18 10.87
CA THR A 111 7.19 12.91 9.44
C THR A 111 7.65 14.15 8.70
N LEU A 112 8.37 13.96 7.59
CA LEU A 112 8.93 15.04 6.78
C LEU A 112 7.95 15.52 5.70
N GLY A 113 7.10 14.61 5.16
CA GLY A 113 6.29 14.85 3.98
C GLY A 113 7.13 14.96 2.71
N GLY A 114 8.25 14.23 2.66
CA GLY A 114 9.01 14.01 1.43
C GLY A 114 8.18 13.27 0.40
N ASP A 115 7.45 12.29 0.86
CA ASP A 115 6.33 11.61 0.26
C ASP A 115 5.04 12.44 0.49
N ASP A 116 4.46 13.14 -0.51
CA ASP A 116 5.00 13.37 -1.86
C ASP A 116 5.22 14.88 -2.11
N GLY A 117 5.53 15.64 -1.03
CA GLY A 117 5.83 17.08 -1.12
C GLY A 117 6.99 17.39 -2.05
N ILE A 118 7.87 16.40 -2.32
CA ILE A 118 9.00 16.59 -3.25
C ILE A 118 8.53 16.68 -4.70
N ALA A 119 7.50 15.91 -5.12
CA ALA A 119 6.92 16.05 -6.46
C ALA A 119 6.30 17.43 -6.65
N VAL A 120 5.57 17.90 -5.64
CA VAL A 120 4.99 19.25 -5.65
C VAL A 120 6.10 20.30 -5.79
N ALA A 121 7.20 20.16 -5.05
CA ALA A 121 8.32 21.09 -5.11
C ALA A 121 9.02 21.08 -6.48
N TYR A 122 9.24 19.91 -7.10
CA TYR A 122 9.76 19.81 -8.47
C TYR A 122 8.85 20.48 -9.46
N ALA A 123 7.55 20.20 -9.40
CA ALA A 123 6.57 20.77 -10.30
C ALA A 123 6.55 22.31 -10.24
N LEU A 124 6.53 22.88 -9.03
CA LEU A 124 6.56 24.34 -8.86
C LEU A 124 7.85 24.96 -9.37
N ALA A 125 9.00 24.33 -9.12
CA ALA A 125 10.29 24.83 -9.62
C ALA A 125 10.37 24.83 -11.16
N ILE A 126 9.78 23.82 -11.84
CA ILE A 126 9.68 23.78 -13.31
C ILE A 126 8.69 24.82 -13.83
N LEU A 127 7.54 24.93 -13.20
CA LEU A 127 6.49 25.87 -13.62
C LEU A 127 6.92 27.33 -13.47
N GLU A 128 7.73 27.67 -12.47
CA GLU A 128 8.29 29.02 -12.28
C GLU A 128 9.36 29.35 -13.35
N SER A 129 10.14 28.37 -13.79
CA SER A 129 11.34 28.60 -14.60
C SER A 129 10.99 29.01 -16.02
N ASP A 130 11.60 30.10 -16.50
CA ASP A 130 11.59 30.50 -17.91
C ASP A 130 12.80 29.93 -18.69
N GLU A 131 13.73 29.26 -18.01
CA GLU A 131 14.99 28.76 -18.63
C GLU A 131 14.86 27.28 -19.05
N ILE A 132 13.96 26.53 -18.45
CA ILE A 132 13.73 25.12 -18.77
C ILE A 132 12.80 25.04 -19.98
N SER A 133 13.31 24.53 -21.10
CA SER A 133 12.50 24.28 -22.29
C SER A 133 11.68 23.00 -22.12
N HIS A 134 10.39 23.02 -22.46
CA HIS A 134 9.46 21.94 -22.25
C HIS A 134 8.27 21.93 -23.21
N PRO A 135 7.63 20.79 -23.51
CA PRO A 135 6.30 20.71 -24.11
C PRO A 135 5.24 21.40 -23.23
N LYS A 136 3.99 21.45 -23.68
CA LYS A 136 2.89 21.81 -22.79
C LYS A 136 2.93 20.90 -21.54
N LEU A 137 2.94 21.50 -20.35
CA LEU A 137 2.93 20.79 -19.08
C LEU A 137 1.53 20.87 -18.47
N GLU A 138 1.05 19.72 -18.03
CA GLU A 138 -0.20 19.54 -17.29
C GLU A 138 0.14 18.91 -15.93
N VAL A 139 0.28 19.75 -14.91
CA VAL A 139 0.67 19.30 -13.57
C VAL A 139 -0.58 18.97 -12.78
N VAL A 140 -0.71 17.71 -12.37
CA VAL A 140 -1.84 17.18 -11.61
C VAL A 140 -1.38 16.92 -10.18
N ILE A 141 -1.92 17.64 -9.22
CA ILE A 141 -1.63 17.47 -7.79
C ILE A 141 -2.91 17.05 -7.08
N THR A 142 -2.91 15.86 -6.57
CA THR A 142 -4.04 15.21 -5.90
C THR A 142 -4.02 15.43 -4.41
N VAL A 143 -5.09 15.05 -3.73
CA VAL A 143 -5.27 15.08 -2.27
C VAL A 143 -5.68 13.71 -1.76
N ASP A 144 -5.43 13.49 -0.46
CA ASP A 144 -5.92 12.32 0.28
C ASP A 144 -5.49 10.98 -0.37
N GLU A 145 -4.28 10.96 -0.93
CA GLU A 145 -3.64 9.75 -1.44
C GLU A 145 -3.47 8.75 -0.30
N GLU A 146 -2.89 9.18 0.80
CA GLU A 146 -2.44 8.42 1.95
C GLU A 146 -3.58 7.75 2.76
N ILE A 147 -4.80 8.16 2.50
CA ILE A 147 -6.01 7.58 3.11
C ILE A 147 -6.90 6.86 2.09
N GLY A 148 -6.31 6.46 0.94
CA GLY A 148 -6.94 5.62 -0.07
C GLY A 148 -7.18 6.27 -1.42
N MET A 149 -6.31 7.20 -1.84
CA MET A 149 -6.32 7.84 -3.17
C MET A 149 -7.64 8.55 -3.49
N LEU A 150 -8.29 9.14 -2.45
CA LEU A 150 -9.66 9.66 -2.55
C LEU A 150 -9.77 10.82 -3.52
N GLY A 151 -8.75 11.68 -3.58
CA GLY A 151 -8.70 12.80 -4.51
C GLY A 151 -8.65 12.34 -5.97
N ALA A 152 -7.72 11.46 -6.31
CA ALA A 152 -7.60 10.91 -7.65
C ALA A 152 -8.87 10.14 -8.08
N ALA A 153 -9.56 9.48 -7.15
CA ALA A 153 -10.78 8.74 -7.45
C ALA A 153 -11.92 9.65 -7.95
N VAL A 154 -12.07 10.86 -7.40
CA VAL A 154 -13.17 11.79 -7.76
C VAL A 154 -12.79 12.83 -8.81
N MET A 155 -11.49 13.02 -9.08
CA MET A 155 -10.99 14.06 -9.96
C MET A 155 -11.46 13.90 -11.42
N ASP A 156 -11.98 14.96 -12.02
CA ASP A 156 -12.23 15.04 -13.46
C ASP A 156 -10.94 15.43 -14.20
N LEU A 157 -10.49 14.55 -15.08
CA LEU A 157 -9.28 14.72 -15.89
C LEU A 157 -9.57 15.00 -17.37
N SER A 158 -10.84 15.26 -17.72
CA SER A 158 -11.28 15.50 -19.12
C SER A 158 -10.64 16.71 -19.77
N MET A 159 -10.07 17.66 -18.98
CA MET A 159 -9.36 18.83 -19.48
C MET A 159 -7.94 18.51 -19.93
N LEU A 160 -7.36 17.38 -19.56
CA LEU A 160 -6.01 17.00 -19.93
C LEU A 160 -5.95 16.59 -21.41
N THR A 161 -4.82 16.88 -22.03
CA THR A 161 -4.53 16.54 -23.43
C THR A 161 -3.31 15.63 -23.56
N GLY A 162 -2.54 15.47 -22.48
CA GLY A 162 -1.36 14.62 -22.42
C GLY A 162 -1.74 13.15 -22.28
N HIS A 163 -0.92 12.27 -22.87
CA HIS A 163 -1.00 10.81 -22.72
C HIS A 163 0.34 10.23 -22.26
N THR A 164 1.31 11.10 -21.92
CA THR A 164 2.59 10.73 -21.31
C THR A 164 2.61 11.31 -19.91
N MET A 165 2.78 10.45 -18.88
CA MET A 165 2.78 10.89 -17.50
C MET A 165 4.06 10.51 -16.77
N LEU A 166 4.60 11.48 -16.07
CA LEU A 166 5.69 11.36 -15.10
C LEU A 166 5.08 11.51 -13.72
N ASN A 167 4.83 10.41 -13.04
CA ASN A 167 4.45 10.39 -11.64
C ASN A 167 5.73 10.42 -10.80
N ILE A 168 5.78 11.25 -9.76
CA ILE A 168 6.98 11.43 -8.95
C ILE A 168 6.68 11.00 -7.50
N ASP A 169 6.19 9.81 -7.35
CA ASP A 169 5.67 9.22 -6.13
C ASP A 169 6.32 7.84 -5.92
N SER A 170 7.66 7.84 -5.88
CA SER A 170 8.48 6.66 -5.61
C SER A 170 9.72 7.07 -4.83
N ASP A 171 10.20 6.19 -3.96
CA ASP A 171 11.16 6.48 -2.90
C ASP A 171 12.58 5.95 -3.15
N GLU A 172 12.87 5.45 -4.34
CA GLU A 172 14.18 4.85 -4.66
C GLU A 172 14.70 5.34 -6.02
N GLU A 173 15.85 6.06 -5.98
CA GLU A 173 16.48 6.62 -7.15
C GLU A 173 16.95 5.55 -8.15
N GLY A 174 16.59 5.74 -9.41
CA GLY A 174 17.03 4.87 -10.51
C GLY A 174 16.14 3.65 -10.71
N ILE A 175 15.11 3.49 -9.89
CA ILE A 175 14.02 2.56 -10.11
C ILE A 175 12.85 3.34 -10.72
N PHE A 176 12.33 2.82 -11.83
CA PHE A 176 11.18 3.37 -12.52
C PHE A 176 10.07 2.33 -12.49
N LEU A 177 9.01 2.62 -11.74
CA LEU A 177 7.83 1.77 -11.73
C LEU A 177 7.06 1.94 -13.04
N THR A 178 6.56 0.84 -13.55
CA THR A 178 5.87 0.73 -14.85
C THR A 178 4.56 -0.04 -14.73
N GLY A 179 4.10 -0.23 -13.51
CA GLY A 179 2.85 -0.89 -13.17
C GLY A 179 2.69 -1.03 -11.66
N CYS A 180 1.44 -1.08 -11.21
CA CYS A 180 1.10 -1.32 -9.82
C CYS A 180 -0.11 -2.25 -9.70
N ALA A 181 -0.25 -2.90 -8.55
CA ALA A 181 -1.43 -3.71 -8.30
C ALA A 181 -2.65 -2.83 -7.99
N GLY A 182 -3.78 -3.19 -8.55
CA GLY A 182 -5.07 -2.82 -7.99
C GLY A 182 -5.38 -3.67 -6.77
N GLY A 183 -6.33 -3.23 -5.95
CA GLY A 183 -6.70 -3.92 -4.74
C GLY A 183 -8.19 -3.85 -4.45
N MET A 184 -8.65 -4.71 -3.56
CA MET A 184 -9.96 -4.65 -2.92
C MET A 184 -9.91 -5.38 -1.58
N ALA A 185 -10.73 -4.95 -0.66
CA ALA A 185 -11.01 -5.68 0.56
C ALA A 185 -12.30 -6.51 0.37
N LEU A 186 -12.33 -7.72 0.91
CA LEU A 186 -13.48 -8.58 0.89
C LEU A 186 -13.89 -8.91 2.32
N ASN A 187 -15.02 -8.35 2.74
CA ASN A 187 -15.68 -8.64 4.01
C ASN A 187 -16.49 -9.92 3.88
N VAL A 188 -16.15 -10.90 4.69
CA VAL A 188 -16.81 -12.22 4.72
C VAL A 188 -17.58 -12.38 6.02
N SER A 189 -18.80 -12.94 5.93
CA SER A 189 -19.61 -13.34 7.07
C SER A 189 -20.21 -14.73 6.83
N ILE A 190 -19.87 -15.70 7.68
CA ILE A 190 -20.38 -17.08 7.62
C ILE A 190 -21.20 -17.35 8.88
N PRO A 191 -22.52 -17.61 8.79
CA PRO A 191 -23.38 -17.80 9.93
C PRO A 191 -22.99 -19.08 10.73
N VAL A 192 -23.03 -18.96 12.04
CA VAL A 192 -22.72 -20.04 12.97
C VAL A 192 -23.87 -20.25 13.97
N THR A 193 -23.94 -21.46 14.51
CA THR A 193 -24.90 -21.83 15.56
C THR A 193 -24.13 -22.35 16.78
N ARG A 194 -24.62 -21.96 17.96
CA ARG A 194 -24.01 -22.37 19.24
C ARG A 194 -24.91 -23.31 19.98
N VAL A 195 -24.28 -24.18 20.77
CA VAL A 195 -24.93 -25.15 21.69
C VAL A 195 -24.23 -25.12 23.04
N ARG A 196 -24.96 -25.31 24.10
CA ARG A 196 -24.39 -25.40 25.44
C ARG A 196 -23.84 -26.79 25.69
N GLN A 197 -22.60 -26.89 26.12
CA GLN A 197 -21.93 -28.15 26.39
C GLN A 197 -20.95 -28.05 27.57
N THR A 198 -20.70 -29.14 28.25
CA THR A 198 -19.69 -29.26 29.31
C THR A 198 -18.48 -30.04 28.80
N GLY A 199 -17.28 -29.62 29.16
CA GLY A 199 -16.05 -30.29 28.77
C GLY A 199 -14.80 -29.63 29.34
N LYS A 200 -13.64 -30.11 28.93
CA LYS A 200 -12.34 -29.53 29.24
C LYS A 200 -12.09 -28.34 28.32
N LYS A 201 -11.88 -27.17 28.89
CA LYS A 201 -11.55 -25.96 28.15
C LYS A 201 -10.04 -25.88 27.90
N LEU A 202 -9.66 -25.63 26.65
CA LEU A 202 -8.28 -25.45 26.21
C LEU A 202 -8.14 -24.10 25.47
N SER A 203 -7.05 -23.39 25.74
CA SER A 203 -6.60 -22.24 24.97
C SER A 203 -5.51 -22.67 23.99
N LEU A 204 -5.64 -22.26 22.77
CA LEU A 204 -4.73 -22.53 21.65
C LEU A 204 -4.19 -21.20 21.11
N ILE A 205 -2.88 -21.11 20.90
CA ILE A 205 -2.25 -19.90 20.36
C ILE A 205 -1.25 -20.31 19.27
N VAL A 206 -1.37 -19.69 18.10
CA VAL A 206 -0.34 -19.68 17.07
C VAL A 206 0.31 -18.29 17.11
N THR A 207 1.61 -18.21 17.32
CA THR A 207 2.34 -16.97 17.54
C THR A 207 3.79 -17.05 17.07
N GLY A 208 4.53 -15.95 17.17
CA GLY A 208 5.95 -15.87 16.85
C GLY A 208 6.25 -15.80 15.35
N LEU A 209 5.26 -15.49 14.52
CA LEU A 209 5.42 -15.27 13.09
C LEU A 209 5.96 -13.86 12.81
N SER A 210 6.70 -13.72 11.70
CA SER A 210 7.33 -12.46 11.28
C SER A 210 6.28 -11.42 10.87
N GLY A 211 5.23 -11.84 10.17
CA GLY A 211 4.25 -10.94 9.57
C GLY A 211 4.84 -10.17 8.39
N GLY A 212 4.30 -8.99 8.12
CA GLY A 212 4.74 -8.10 7.04
C GLY A 212 3.58 -7.46 6.31
N HIS A 213 3.86 -6.59 5.37
CA HIS A 213 2.86 -5.95 4.53
C HIS A 213 2.35 -6.95 3.46
N SER A 214 1.01 -7.09 3.35
CA SER A 214 0.38 -8.07 2.46
C SER A 214 0.56 -7.80 0.95
N GLY A 215 1.11 -6.66 0.58
CA GLY A 215 1.51 -6.31 -0.78
C GLY A 215 3.02 -6.49 -0.97
N SER A 216 3.82 -5.54 -0.49
CA SER A 216 5.27 -5.47 -0.75
C SER A 216 6.10 -6.61 -0.16
N GLU A 217 5.56 -7.39 0.78
CA GLU A 217 6.28 -8.49 1.44
C GLU A 217 5.61 -9.86 1.28
N ILE A 218 4.58 -9.95 0.42
CA ILE A 218 3.87 -11.22 0.19
C ILE A 218 4.76 -12.26 -0.49
N ASP A 219 5.78 -11.82 -1.23
CA ASP A 219 6.79 -12.63 -1.88
C ASP A 219 7.75 -13.32 -0.89
N LYS A 220 7.82 -12.85 0.34
CA LYS A 220 8.61 -13.48 1.42
C LYS A 220 7.96 -14.75 1.97
N GLU A 221 6.71 -15.04 1.59
CA GLU A 221 5.94 -16.24 1.96
C GLU A 221 5.89 -16.49 3.48
N HIS A 222 5.80 -15.41 4.30
CA HIS A 222 5.61 -15.52 5.74
C HIS A 222 4.32 -16.29 6.09
N GLY A 223 4.38 -17.03 7.17
CA GLY A 223 3.23 -17.78 7.69
C GLY A 223 2.08 -16.85 8.08
N ASN A 224 0.85 -17.28 7.76
CA ASN A 224 -0.38 -16.61 8.17
C ASN A 224 -0.96 -17.36 9.39
N ALA A 225 -1.03 -16.71 10.57
CA ALA A 225 -1.45 -17.32 11.82
C ALA A 225 -2.87 -17.89 11.76
N ASP A 226 -3.80 -17.23 11.06
CA ASP A 226 -5.19 -17.66 10.95
C ASP A 226 -5.33 -18.98 10.20
N LEU A 227 -4.55 -19.14 9.12
CA LEU A 227 -4.53 -20.38 8.35
C LEU A 227 -3.81 -21.52 9.09
N LEU A 228 -2.76 -21.20 9.84
CA LEU A 228 -2.07 -22.17 10.68
C LEU A 228 -2.98 -22.63 11.83
N MET A 229 -3.79 -21.73 12.41
CA MET A 229 -4.85 -22.08 13.34
C MET A 229 -5.90 -22.99 12.67
N GLY A 230 -6.30 -22.71 11.44
CA GLY A 230 -7.17 -23.58 10.66
C GLY A 230 -6.60 -25.00 10.49
N ARG A 231 -5.26 -25.11 10.25
CA ARG A 231 -4.57 -26.41 10.21
C ARG A 231 -4.58 -27.12 11.55
N LEU A 232 -4.33 -26.40 12.63
CA LEU A 232 -4.38 -26.90 14.00
C LEU A 232 -5.77 -27.45 14.35
N LEU A 233 -6.81 -26.66 14.10
CA LEU A 233 -8.20 -27.04 14.37
C LEU A 233 -8.63 -28.26 13.54
N TYR A 234 -8.23 -28.35 12.28
CA TYR A 234 -8.50 -29.54 11.45
C TYR A 234 -7.84 -30.80 12.01
N GLY A 235 -6.59 -30.69 12.46
CA GLY A 235 -5.90 -31.82 13.06
C GLY A 235 -6.53 -32.29 14.38
N ILE A 236 -7.03 -31.37 15.22
CA ILE A 236 -7.80 -31.69 16.41
C ILE A 236 -9.12 -32.36 16.03
N PHE A 237 -9.85 -31.81 15.04
CA PHE A 237 -11.12 -32.36 14.55
C PHE A 237 -11.03 -33.82 14.11
N SER A 238 -9.89 -34.20 13.56
CA SER A 238 -9.62 -35.57 13.15
C SER A 238 -9.33 -36.55 14.30
N ARG A 239 -9.16 -36.04 15.53
CA ARG A 239 -8.74 -36.82 16.72
C ARG A 239 -9.74 -36.80 17.85
N SER A 240 -10.52 -35.72 17.97
CA SER A 240 -11.46 -35.46 19.02
C SER A 240 -12.64 -34.65 18.53
N PRO A 241 -13.88 -34.96 18.91
CA PRO A 241 -14.94 -33.97 18.78
C PRO A 241 -14.60 -32.78 19.68
N PHE A 242 -14.94 -31.57 19.23
CA PHE A 242 -14.79 -30.34 19.99
C PHE A 242 -15.73 -29.24 19.48
N GLY A 243 -15.91 -28.21 20.29
CA GLY A 243 -16.56 -26.97 19.87
C GLY A 243 -15.66 -25.75 20.10
N ILE A 244 -15.80 -24.75 19.28
CA ILE A 244 -15.05 -23.48 19.36
C ILE A 244 -15.86 -22.48 20.20
N LEU A 245 -15.23 -21.89 21.22
CA LEU A 245 -15.80 -20.81 22.04
C LEU A 245 -15.47 -19.45 21.40
N THR A 246 -14.16 -19.22 21.21
CA THR A 246 -13.61 -17.99 20.63
C THR A 246 -12.60 -18.32 19.54
N LEU A 247 -12.45 -17.44 18.58
CA LEU A 247 -11.43 -17.53 17.55
C LEU A 247 -11.19 -16.10 17.03
N HIS A 248 -9.96 -15.62 17.11
CA HIS A 248 -9.59 -14.33 16.57
C HIS A 248 -8.12 -14.30 16.18
N GLY A 249 -7.80 -13.55 15.12
CA GLY A 249 -6.45 -13.34 14.65
C GLY A 249 -6.35 -12.17 13.68
N GLY A 250 -5.12 -11.66 13.55
CA GLY A 250 -4.84 -10.49 12.72
C GLY A 250 -5.38 -9.17 13.28
N LEU A 251 -4.84 -8.06 12.79
CA LEU A 251 -5.17 -6.70 13.28
C LEU A 251 -5.53 -5.74 12.15
N LYS A 252 -5.02 -5.98 10.94
CA LYS A 252 -5.25 -5.14 9.76
C LYS A 252 -5.36 -6.04 8.52
N ASP A 253 -6.15 -5.62 7.57
CA ASP A 253 -6.36 -6.33 6.28
C ASP A 253 -5.08 -6.38 5.43
N ASN A 254 -4.29 -5.31 5.47
CA ASN A 254 -3.05 -5.17 4.72
C ASN A 254 -1.80 -5.71 5.44
N ALA A 255 -1.96 -6.39 6.57
CA ALA A 255 -0.88 -7.02 7.31
C ALA A 255 -1.05 -8.56 7.36
N ILE A 256 0.03 -9.31 7.20
CA ILE A 256 0.04 -10.76 7.35
C ILE A 256 -0.10 -11.08 8.86
N PRO A 257 -1.14 -11.83 9.30
CA PRO A 257 -1.37 -12.14 10.69
C PRO A 257 -0.21 -12.86 11.36
N ARG A 258 0.28 -12.29 12.46
CA ARG A 258 1.42 -12.82 13.24
C ARG A 258 0.98 -13.73 14.37
N GLU A 259 -0.29 -13.61 14.78
CA GLU A 259 -0.87 -14.32 15.92
C GLU A 259 -2.33 -14.63 15.68
N CYS A 260 -2.77 -15.81 16.14
CA CYS A 260 -4.16 -16.22 16.17
C CYS A 260 -4.43 -17.04 17.42
N GLU A 261 -5.54 -16.77 18.10
CA GLU A 261 -5.96 -17.41 19.32
C GLU A 261 -7.32 -18.09 19.17
N ALA A 262 -7.49 -19.23 19.82
CA ALA A 262 -8.77 -19.92 19.90
C ALA A 262 -8.97 -20.56 21.27
N GLU A 263 -10.21 -20.53 21.78
CA GLU A 263 -10.62 -21.36 22.92
C GLU A 263 -11.55 -22.46 22.43
N ILE A 264 -11.27 -23.67 22.85
CA ILE A 264 -12.08 -24.86 22.50
C ILE A 264 -12.53 -25.64 23.73
N LEU A 265 -13.63 -26.35 23.57
CA LEU A 265 -14.13 -27.29 24.56
C LEU A 265 -14.09 -28.70 24.00
N ILE A 266 -13.43 -29.64 24.70
CA ILE A 266 -13.29 -31.05 24.31
C ILE A 266 -13.78 -31.98 25.38
N PRO A 267 -14.10 -33.28 25.09
CA PRO A 267 -14.22 -34.31 26.10
C PRO A 267 -12.92 -34.47 26.91
N GLU A 268 -13.01 -34.54 28.23
CA GLU A 268 -11.85 -34.59 29.14
C GLU A 268 -10.90 -35.75 28.82
N GLU A 269 -11.44 -36.90 28.46
CA GLU A 269 -10.69 -38.11 28.08
C GLU A 269 -9.80 -37.91 26.82
N ASN A 270 -10.08 -36.90 26.00
CA ASN A 270 -9.34 -36.62 24.80
C ASN A 270 -8.22 -35.57 25.00
N THR A 271 -8.07 -35.02 26.21
CA THR A 271 -7.09 -33.94 26.48
C THR A 271 -5.67 -34.37 26.11
N GLN A 272 -5.25 -35.58 26.49
CA GLN A 272 -3.90 -36.05 26.23
C GLN A 272 -3.59 -36.12 24.72
N ILE A 273 -4.49 -36.72 23.91
CA ILE A 273 -4.27 -36.88 22.47
C ILE A 273 -4.21 -35.51 21.73
N VAL A 274 -5.00 -34.55 22.22
CA VAL A 274 -4.98 -33.19 21.68
C VAL A 274 -3.66 -32.48 22.02
N CYS A 275 -3.21 -32.55 23.28
CA CYS A 275 -1.94 -31.97 23.72
C CYS A 275 -0.73 -32.57 23.00
N GLU A 276 -0.72 -33.88 22.78
CA GLU A 276 0.33 -34.57 22.01
C GLU A 276 0.36 -34.08 20.58
N TYR A 277 -0.79 -33.95 19.92
CA TYR A 277 -0.88 -33.42 18.55
C TYR A 277 -0.41 -31.98 18.43
N VAL A 278 -0.78 -31.10 19.36
CA VAL A 278 -0.32 -29.71 19.36
C VAL A 278 1.20 -29.62 19.42
N LYS A 279 1.84 -30.41 20.28
CA LYS A 279 3.29 -30.51 20.39
C LYS A 279 3.93 -31.03 19.10
N GLU A 280 3.33 -32.07 18.50
CA GLU A 280 3.79 -32.59 17.20
C GLU A 280 3.72 -31.51 16.10
N LEU A 281 2.58 -30.81 15.99
CA LEU A 281 2.40 -29.75 14.99
C LEU A 281 3.38 -28.59 15.20
N ASN A 282 3.64 -28.21 16.46
CA ASN A 282 4.64 -27.18 16.76
C ASN A 282 6.03 -27.54 16.21
N GLU A 283 6.49 -28.79 16.38
CA GLU A 283 7.77 -29.24 15.84
C GLU A 283 7.77 -29.38 14.29
N ILE A 284 6.61 -29.65 13.70
CA ILE A 284 6.44 -29.67 12.24
C ILE A 284 6.56 -28.23 11.69
N LEU A 285 5.84 -27.26 12.25
CA LEU A 285 5.84 -25.88 11.76
C LEU A 285 7.20 -25.21 11.90
N LYS A 286 7.94 -25.46 13.00
CA LYS A 286 9.34 -25.00 13.15
C LYS A 286 10.27 -25.48 12.04
N LYS A 287 10.01 -26.64 11.45
CA LYS A 287 10.78 -27.16 10.32
C LYS A 287 10.33 -26.58 8.98
N GLU A 288 9.00 -26.45 8.80
CA GLU A 288 8.42 -25.92 7.57
C GLU A 288 8.72 -24.44 7.37
N LEU A 289 8.78 -23.66 8.45
CA LEU A 289 8.93 -22.20 8.44
C LEU A 289 10.31 -21.73 8.97
N VAL A 290 11.32 -22.60 8.90
CA VAL A 290 12.64 -22.34 9.50
C VAL A 290 13.32 -21.07 8.97
N GLU A 291 13.13 -20.72 7.71
CA GLU A 291 13.71 -19.54 7.06
C GLU A 291 12.80 -18.31 7.16
N THR A 292 11.49 -18.49 6.96
CA THR A 292 10.55 -17.38 6.91
C THR A 292 10.10 -16.91 8.29
N ASP A 293 9.85 -17.85 9.21
CA ASP A 293 9.29 -17.57 10.53
C ASP A 293 9.96 -18.42 11.63
N PRO A 294 11.26 -18.22 11.90
CA PRO A 294 12.02 -19.04 12.85
C PRO A 294 11.51 -18.99 14.30
N GLY A 295 10.69 -17.97 14.61
CA GLY A 295 10.08 -17.78 15.92
C GLY A 295 8.75 -18.49 16.12
N VAL A 296 8.21 -19.22 15.11
CA VAL A 296 6.89 -19.82 15.15
C VAL A 296 6.70 -20.74 16.33
N GLN A 297 5.57 -20.60 17.02
CA GLN A 297 5.15 -21.42 18.15
C GLN A 297 3.66 -21.75 18.08
N VAL A 298 3.32 -23.00 18.42
CA VAL A 298 1.94 -23.42 18.67
C VAL A 298 1.85 -23.82 20.14
N LEU A 299 1.06 -23.08 20.90
CA LEU A 299 0.93 -23.22 22.34
C LEU A 299 -0.46 -23.78 22.69
N ILE A 300 -0.53 -24.54 23.78
CA ILE A 300 -1.77 -25.03 24.34
C ILE A 300 -1.73 -24.88 25.86
N GLU A 301 -2.83 -24.39 26.44
CA GLU A 301 -3.00 -24.25 27.88
C GLU A 301 -4.33 -24.89 28.33
N GLU A 302 -4.28 -25.71 29.37
CA GLU A 302 -5.46 -26.30 29.99
C GLU A 302 -6.07 -25.33 31.00
N GLN A 303 -7.35 -24.98 30.80
CA GLN A 303 -8.08 -24.01 31.66
C GLN A 303 -9.08 -24.64 32.63
N GLY A 304 -9.12 -26.00 32.70
CA GLY A 304 -10.07 -26.71 33.58
C GLY A 304 -11.38 -27.08 32.90
N ASN A 305 -12.31 -27.63 33.67
CA ASN A 305 -13.63 -28.00 33.15
C ASN A 305 -14.56 -26.79 33.18
N ALA A 306 -15.36 -26.63 32.13
CA ALA A 306 -16.32 -25.55 31.98
C ALA A 306 -17.61 -26.01 31.31
N GLU A 307 -18.69 -25.31 31.60
CA GLU A 307 -19.92 -25.34 30.82
C GLU A 307 -19.98 -24.02 30.00
N ALA A 308 -20.08 -24.12 28.69
CA ALA A 308 -20.02 -22.96 27.80
C ALA A 308 -20.90 -23.13 26.54
N GLU A 309 -21.19 -22.02 25.89
CA GLU A 309 -21.78 -21.98 24.55
C GLU A 309 -20.67 -22.06 23.49
N ILE A 310 -20.65 -23.19 22.79
CA ILE A 310 -19.65 -23.49 21.76
C ILE A 310 -20.33 -23.63 20.41
N LEU A 311 -19.56 -23.50 19.34
CA LEU A 311 -20.07 -23.82 18.00
C LEU A 311 -20.54 -25.28 17.93
N ASP A 312 -21.67 -25.52 17.29
CA ASP A 312 -22.14 -26.87 16.99
C ASP A 312 -21.22 -27.54 15.94
N TYR A 313 -21.39 -28.85 15.76
CA TYR A 313 -20.57 -29.63 14.83
C TYR A 313 -20.56 -29.11 13.42
N HIS A 314 -21.71 -28.64 12.89
CA HIS A 314 -21.79 -28.13 11.53
C HIS A 314 -21.10 -26.77 11.38
N SER A 315 -21.20 -25.91 12.37
CA SER A 315 -20.52 -24.62 12.40
C SER A 315 -18.99 -24.79 12.52
N VAL A 316 -18.51 -25.70 13.41
CA VAL A 316 -17.09 -26.06 13.49
C VAL A 316 -16.60 -26.57 12.13
N SER A 317 -17.36 -27.44 11.47
CA SER A 317 -16.98 -27.99 10.17
C SER A 317 -16.87 -26.90 9.09
N ARG A 318 -17.80 -25.91 9.08
CA ARG A 318 -17.76 -24.77 8.15
C ARG A 318 -16.58 -23.85 8.41
N VAL A 319 -16.29 -23.52 9.67
CA VAL A 319 -15.12 -22.71 10.05
C VAL A 319 -13.82 -23.38 9.59
N ILE A 320 -13.64 -24.65 9.89
CA ILE A 320 -12.47 -25.42 9.47
C ILE A 320 -12.39 -25.48 7.96
N PHE A 321 -13.51 -25.76 7.27
CA PHE A 321 -13.53 -25.84 5.82
C PHE A 321 -13.12 -24.51 5.19
N TYR A 322 -13.64 -23.37 5.68
CA TYR A 322 -13.26 -22.03 5.23
C TYR A 322 -11.77 -21.81 5.39
N LEU A 323 -11.22 -21.94 6.59
CA LEU A 323 -9.81 -21.70 6.89
C LEU A 323 -8.83 -22.63 6.13
N ARG A 324 -9.31 -23.81 5.73
CA ARG A 324 -8.49 -24.77 4.98
C ARG A 324 -8.57 -24.60 3.45
N ASN A 325 -9.54 -23.87 2.95
CA ASN A 325 -9.79 -23.79 1.51
C ASN A 325 -9.82 -22.34 0.98
N VAL A 326 -9.91 -21.32 1.84
CA VAL A 326 -9.76 -19.94 1.40
C VAL A 326 -8.37 -19.75 0.77
N PRO A 327 -8.25 -19.21 -0.45
CA PRO A 327 -6.97 -18.87 -1.04
C PRO A 327 -6.18 -17.92 -0.12
N ASN A 328 -4.86 -18.02 -0.12
CA ASN A 328 -3.99 -17.07 0.57
C ASN A 328 -2.59 -17.05 -0.04
N GLY A 329 -1.84 -15.97 0.14
CA GLY A 329 -0.52 -15.79 -0.42
C GLY A 329 -0.57 -15.55 -1.94
N ILE A 330 0.55 -15.83 -2.60
CA ILE A 330 0.70 -15.67 -4.05
C ILE A 330 -0.23 -16.64 -4.80
N GLN A 331 -1.05 -16.10 -5.68
CA GLN A 331 -1.89 -16.90 -6.57
C GLN A 331 -1.30 -16.99 -7.97
N HIS A 332 -0.68 -15.90 -8.44
CA HIS A 332 0.01 -15.87 -9.73
C HIS A 332 1.26 -15.00 -9.68
N MET A 333 2.31 -15.46 -10.34
CA MET A 333 3.49 -14.65 -10.68
C MET A 333 3.30 -14.02 -12.06
N SER A 334 3.89 -12.85 -12.27
CA SER A 334 3.83 -12.17 -13.57
C SER A 334 4.49 -13.03 -14.66
N GLN A 335 3.82 -13.13 -15.81
CA GLN A 335 4.37 -13.78 -16.98
C GLN A 335 5.24 -12.86 -17.84
N LEU A 336 5.15 -11.55 -17.62
CA LEU A 336 5.89 -10.53 -18.37
C LEU A 336 7.13 -10.04 -17.62
N LEU A 337 7.06 -10.03 -16.29
CA LEU A 337 8.11 -9.52 -15.43
C LEU A 337 8.58 -10.62 -14.48
N ASN A 338 9.79 -11.11 -14.71
CA ASN A 338 10.34 -12.23 -13.95
C ASN A 338 10.54 -11.86 -12.46
N GLY A 339 10.07 -12.74 -11.58
CA GLY A 339 10.19 -12.56 -10.13
C GLY A 339 9.15 -11.61 -9.50
N GLN A 340 8.26 -10.99 -10.27
CA GLN A 340 7.22 -10.10 -9.75
C GLN A 340 5.93 -10.86 -9.43
N VAL A 341 5.33 -10.55 -8.28
CA VAL A 341 3.99 -11.06 -7.93
C VAL A 341 2.94 -10.33 -8.76
N GLU A 342 2.04 -11.08 -9.39
CA GLU A 342 0.93 -10.53 -10.17
C GLU A 342 -0.35 -10.47 -9.34
N THR A 343 -0.73 -11.60 -8.70
CA THR A 343 -2.00 -11.75 -7.98
C THR A 343 -1.76 -12.42 -6.64
N SER A 344 -2.30 -11.85 -5.59
CA SER A 344 -2.22 -12.39 -4.24
C SER A 344 -3.49 -12.13 -3.44
N LEU A 345 -3.63 -12.85 -2.33
CA LEU A 345 -4.65 -12.65 -1.33
C LEU A 345 -4.05 -12.82 0.06
N ASN A 346 -4.48 -11.99 1.01
CA ASN A 346 -4.14 -12.12 2.42
C ASN A 346 -5.43 -12.15 3.27
N LEU A 347 -5.63 -13.24 4.02
CA LEU A 347 -6.60 -13.26 5.10
C LEU A 347 -5.99 -12.44 6.26
N GLY A 348 -6.44 -11.21 6.44
CA GLY A 348 -5.79 -10.23 7.32
C GLY A 348 -6.42 -10.11 8.70
N ILE A 349 -7.72 -10.34 8.82
CA ILE A 349 -8.46 -10.33 10.10
C ILE A 349 -9.44 -11.51 10.13
N LEU A 350 -9.48 -12.17 11.25
CA LEU A 350 -10.41 -13.26 11.53
C LEU A 350 -11.05 -13.07 12.91
N GLU A 351 -12.36 -13.15 13.01
CA GLU A 351 -13.08 -13.00 14.27
C GLU A 351 -14.33 -13.89 14.33
N LEU A 352 -14.46 -14.65 15.39
CA LEU A 352 -15.68 -15.41 15.70
C LEU A 352 -16.58 -14.58 16.59
N LYS A 353 -17.64 -14.02 16.01
CA LYS A 353 -18.72 -13.30 16.71
C LYS A 353 -19.75 -14.26 17.29
N GLU A 354 -20.81 -13.73 17.88
CA GLU A 354 -21.87 -14.53 18.52
C GLU A 354 -22.56 -15.46 17.50
N ASP A 355 -22.91 -14.93 16.35
CA ASP A 355 -23.76 -15.58 15.32
C ASP A 355 -23.06 -15.78 13.97
N ALA A 356 -21.83 -15.30 13.80
CA ALA A 356 -21.06 -15.41 12.56
C ALA A 356 -19.54 -15.54 12.79
N LEU A 357 -18.87 -16.28 11.91
CA LEU A 357 -17.45 -16.08 11.64
C LEU A 357 -17.31 -14.95 10.64
N THR A 358 -16.54 -13.93 10.98
CA THR A 358 -16.21 -12.83 10.07
C THR A 358 -14.74 -12.84 9.71
N SER A 359 -14.42 -12.44 8.48
CA SER A 359 -13.04 -12.20 8.08
C SER A 359 -12.93 -11.02 7.12
N LEU A 360 -11.79 -10.34 7.14
CA LEU A 360 -11.42 -9.31 6.20
C LEU A 360 -10.19 -9.76 5.42
N THR A 361 -10.33 -9.79 4.10
CA THR A 361 -9.33 -10.33 3.19
C THR A 361 -8.91 -9.25 2.20
N SER A 362 -7.62 -9.04 2.02
CA SER A 362 -7.07 -8.11 1.01
C SER A 362 -6.69 -8.89 -0.24
N ILE A 363 -7.28 -8.52 -1.38
CA ILE A 363 -6.97 -9.07 -2.71
C ILE A 363 -6.21 -8.02 -3.49
N ARG A 364 -5.09 -8.42 -4.13
CA ARG A 364 -4.28 -7.55 -4.98
C ARG A 364 -3.97 -8.24 -6.30
N SER A 365 -4.02 -7.49 -7.40
CA SER A 365 -3.56 -7.97 -8.70
C SER A 365 -3.17 -6.81 -9.61
N SER A 366 -2.09 -6.97 -10.36
CA SER A 366 -1.74 -6.08 -11.46
C SER A 366 -2.54 -6.37 -12.75
N VAL A 367 -3.47 -7.34 -12.73
CA VAL A 367 -4.36 -7.69 -13.84
C VAL A 367 -5.81 -7.69 -13.35
N LYS A 368 -6.61 -6.75 -13.86
CA LYS A 368 -8.00 -6.51 -13.43
C LYS A 368 -8.84 -7.80 -13.40
N THR A 369 -8.85 -8.55 -14.50
CA THR A 369 -9.67 -9.76 -14.62
C THR A 369 -9.27 -10.88 -13.66
N ARG A 370 -8.00 -10.94 -13.24
CA ARG A 370 -7.54 -11.91 -12.23
C ARG A 370 -7.93 -11.49 -10.82
N LYS A 371 -7.95 -10.18 -10.54
CA LYS A 371 -8.48 -9.64 -9.27
C LYS A 371 -9.95 -10.04 -9.12
N GLU A 372 -10.74 -9.81 -10.16
CA GLU A 372 -12.16 -10.15 -10.23
C GLU A 372 -12.41 -11.67 -10.10
N ASP A 373 -11.62 -12.51 -10.79
CA ASP A 373 -11.73 -13.97 -10.70
C ASP A 373 -11.42 -14.48 -9.28
N LEU A 374 -10.36 -13.97 -8.66
CA LEU A 374 -10.01 -14.36 -7.29
C LEU A 374 -11.09 -13.96 -6.29
N CYS A 375 -11.65 -12.76 -6.42
CA CYS A 375 -12.79 -12.30 -5.63
C CYS A 375 -13.99 -13.23 -5.81
N ALA A 376 -14.37 -13.56 -7.05
CA ALA A 376 -15.47 -14.46 -7.35
C ALA A 376 -15.27 -15.87 -6.77
N ARG A 377 -14.04 -16.39 -6.77
CA ARG A 377 -13.70 -17.68 -6.16
C ARG A 377 -13.93 -17.69 -4.65
N VAL A 378 -13.51 -16.62 -3.96
CA VAL A 378 -13.73 -16.51 -2.50
C VAL A 378 -15.22 -16.34 -2.21
N THR A 379 -15.90 -15.48 -2.95
CA THR A 379 -17.36 -15.26 -2.82
C THR A 379 -18.12 -16.58 -2.97
N MET A 380 -17.83 -17.35 -4.03
CA MET A 380 -18.47 -18.65 -4.27
C MET A 380 -18.20 -19.65 -3.11
N LEU A 381 -16.97 -19.67 -2.57
CA LEU A 381 -16.64 -20.51 -1.41
C LEU A 381 -17.50 -20.14 -0.20
N VAL A 382 -17.65 -18.85 0.07
CA VAL A 382 -18.42 -18.31 1.20
C VAL A 382 -19.91 -18.59 1.04
N GLU A 383 -20.47 -18.35 -0.15
CA GLU A 383 -21.88 -18.66 -0.47
C GLU A 383 -22.20 -20.14 -0.31
N MET A 384 -21.30 -21.04 -0.72
CA MET A 384 -21.45 -22.49 -0.53
C MET A 384 -21.46 -22.90 0.96
N LEU A 385 -20.90 -22.06 1.84
CA LEU A 385 -20.96 -22.23 3.30
C LEU A 385 -22.18 -21.55 3.92
N GLY A 386 -23.04 -20.94 3.10
CA GLY A 386 -24.24 -20.21 3.53
C GLY A 386 -23.96 -18.83 4.08
N GLY A 387 -22.79 -18.27 3.75
CA GLY A 387 -22.34 -16.93 4.13
C GLY A 387 -22.52 -15.91 3.01
N GLU A 388 -22.06 -14.70 3.28
CA GLU A 388 -22.07 -13.55 2.39
C GLU A 388 -20.68 -12.92 2.32
N ALA A 389 -20.35 -12.34 1.15
CA ALA A 389 -19.09 -11.64 0.92
C ALA A 389 -19.38 -10.29 0.25
N GLU A 390 -18.84 -9.21 0.81
CA GLU A 390 -19.01 -7.84 0.34
C GLU A 390 -17.67 -7.20 0.00
N VAL A 391 -17.60 -6.57 -1.19
CA VAL A 391 -16.39 -5.88 -1.67
C VAL A 391 -16.38 -4.45 -1.15
N GLU A 392 -15.25 -4.02 -0.60
CA GLU A 392 -14.98 -2.65 -0.19
C GLU A 392 -13.64 -2.15 -0.78
N GLY A 393 -13.52 -0.84 -0.98
CA GLY A 393 -12.27 -0.21 -1.35
C GLY A 393 -11.65 -0.74 -2.65
N ASP A 394 -12.49 -1.03 -3.66
CA ASP A 394 -11.99 -1.48 -4.97
C ASP A 394 -11.30 -0.33 -5.71
N TYR A 395 -10.02 -0.52 -6.04
CA TYR A 395 -9.26 0.40 -6.89
C TYR A 395 -8.55 -0.36 -8.03
N PRO A 396 -8.36 0.32 -9.21
CA PRO A 396 -7.82 -0.31 -10.40
C PRO A 396 -6.32 -0.54 -10.32
N ALA A 397 -5.84 -1.49 -11.13
CA ALA A 397 -4.43 -1.70 -11.39
C ALA A 397 -3.91 -0.71 -12.45
N TRP A 398 -2.64 -0.39 -12.38
CA TRP A 398 -1.89 0.12 -13.51
C TRP A 398 -1.17 -1.06 -14.17
N GLU A 399 -1.78 -1.57 -15.25
CA GLU A 399 -1.27 -2.75 -15.94
C GLU A 399 0.01 -2.41 -16.74
N TYR A 400 0.99 -3.32 -16.70
CA TYR A 400 2.23 -3.15 -17.43
C TYR A 400 2.00 -3.11 -18.94
N ARG A 401 2.37 -2.00 -19.60
CA ARG A 401 2.32 -1.86 -21.07
C ARG A 401 3.54 -2.48 -21.73
N THR A 402 3.35 -3.37 -22.70
CA THR A 402 4.46 -3.94 -23.47
C THR A 402 4.96 -3.02 -24.57
N ASP A 403 4.13 -2.08 -25.05
CA ASP A 403 4.33 -1.18 -26.18
C ASP A 403 4.62 0.27 -25.76
N SER A 404 5.12 0.51 -24.54
CA SER A 404 5.45 1.86 -24.05
C SER A 404 6.47 2.56 -24.94
N ALA A 405 6.12 3.76 -25.41
CA ALA A 405 7.02 4.64 -26.11
C ALA A 405 7.86 5.51 -25.14
N LEU A 406 7.38 5.68 -23.90
CA LEU A 406 8.02 6.46 -22.85
C LEU A 406 9.27 5.77 -22.29
N ARG A 407 9.21 4.46 -22.01
CA ARG A 407 10.32 3.73 -21.38
C ARG A 407 11.65 3.82 -22.14
N PRO A 408 11.71 3.64 -23.48
CA PRO A 408 12.96 3.83 -24.22
C PRO A 408 13.52 5.26 -24.13
N GLN A 409 12.65 6.28 -24.00
CA GLN A 409 13.08 7.66 -23.83
C GLN A 409 13.66 7.88 -22.43
N VAL A 410 13.01 7.34 -21.39
CA VAL A 410 13.52 7.35 -20.01
C VAL A 410 14.88 6.66 -19.93
N GLU A 411 15.02 5.45 -20.49
CA GLU A 411 16.28 4.70 -20.51
C GLU A 411 17.39 5.51 -21.17
N LYS A 412 17.11 6.10 -22.34
CA LYS A 412 18.08 6.91 -23.08
C LYS A 412 18.56 8.11 -22.27
N VAL A 413 17.64 8.92 -21.75
CA VAL A 413 18.00 10.14 -20.99
C VAL A 413 18.76 9.79 -19.72
N TYR A 414 18.33 8.76 -19.02
CA TYR A 414 18.97 8.32 -17.77
C TYR A 414 20.41 7.79 -18.03
N GLU A 415 20.59 6.97 -19.08
CA GLU A 415 21.90 6.44 -19.45
C GLU A 415 22.85 7.55 -19.95
N GLU A 416 22.36 8.55 -20.68
CA GLU A 416 23.15 9.71 -21.10
C GLU A 416 23.66 10.53 -19.92
N LEU A 417 22.85 10.71 -18.87
CA LEU A 417 23.22 11.52 -17.70
C LEU A 417 24.12 10.76 -16.71
N PHE A 418 23.76 9.52 -16.41
CA PHE A 418 24.36 8.81 -15.28
C PHE A 418 25.27 7.65 -15.69
N HIS A 419 25.40 7.37 -16.99
CA HIS A 419 26.21 6.27 -17.55
C HIS A 419 25.87 4.90 -16.96
N LYS A 420 24.63 4.72 -16.51
CA LYS A 420 24.04 3.47 -16.00
C LYS A 420 22.61 3.36 -16.49
N LYS A 421 22.12 2.14 -16.67
CA LYS A 421 20.73 1.91 -17.03
C LYS A 421 19.81 2.05 -15.81
N PRO A 422 18.60 2.62 -16.00
CA PRO A 422 17.58 2.56 -14.97
C PRO A 422 17.07 1.14 -14.80
N VAL A 423 16.45 0.86 -13.67
CA VAL A 423 15.75 -0.40 -13.42
C VAL A 423 14.27 -0.15 -13.62
N PHE A 424 13.63 -0.93 -14.50
CA PHE A 424 12.17 -0.92 -14.63
C PHE A 424 11.58 -2.04 -13.78
N SER A 425 10.62 -1.69 -12.93
CA SER A 425 9.98 -2.61 -11.99
C SER A 425 8.48 -2.37 -11.92
N THR A 426 7.79 -3.16 -11.13
CA THR A 426 6.39 -2.94 -10.72
C THR A 426 6.29 -3.09 -9.22
N ILE A 427 5.26 -2.49 -8.61
CA ILE A 427 4.99 -2.64 -7.19
C ILE A 427 3.70 -3.43 -6.97
N HIS A 428 3.70 -4.32 -5.98
CA HIS A 428 2.50 -5.08 -5.60
C HIS A 428 1.67 -4.35 -4.51
N ALA A 429 1.58 -3.03 -4.66
CA ALA A 429 0.78 -2.11 -3.86
C ALA A 429 0.03 -1.16 -4.80
N GLY A 430 -0.91 -0.36 -4.29
CA GLY A 430 -1.62 0.65 -5.08
C GLY A 430 -0.74 1.89 -5.29
N LEU A 431 -0.96 2.57 -6.41
CA LEU A 431 -0.50 3.92 -6.70
C LEU A 431 -1.62 4.66 -7.43
N GLU A 432 -1.69 5.98 -7.32
CA GLU A 432 -2.65 6.80 -8.07
C GLU A 432 -2.55 6.62 -9.60
N CYS A 433 -1.38 6.19 -10.08
CA CYS A 433 -1.18 5.79 -11.47
C CYS A 433 -2.25 4.82 -11.97
N GLY A 434 -2.78 3.92 -11.12
CA GLY A 434 -3.86 3.00 -11.49
C GLY A 434 -5.16 3.73 -11.81
N LEU A 435 -5.55 4.69 -10.96
CA LEU A 435 -6.76 5.50 -11.16
C LEU A 435 -6.64 6.42 -12.38
N LEU A 436 -5.49 7.03 -12.58
CA LEU A 436 -5.25 7.90 -13.73
C LEU A 436 -5.18 7.09 -15.03
N PHE A 437 -4.58 5.91 -14.99
CA PHE A 437 -4.52 4.98 -16.13
C PHE A 437 -5.91 4.52 -16.58
N GLU A 438 -6.83 4.28 -15.64
CA GLU A 438 -8.23 3.94 -15.99
C GLU A 438 -9.00 5.14 -16.58
N LYS A 439 -8.69 6.38 -16.13
CA LYS A 439 -9.39 7.61 -16.55
C LYS A 439 -8.86 8.23 -17.83
N ILE A 440 -7.57 8.05 -18.13
CA ILE A 440 -6.93 8.65 -19.32
C ILE A 440 -6.64 7.53 -20.33
N PRO A 441 -7.38 7.46 -21.45
CA PRO A 441 -7.16 6.44 -22.48
C PRO A 441 -5.73 6.49 -23.02
N ASP A 442 -5.13 5.33 -23.26
CA ASP A 442 -3.78 5.18 -23.83
C ASP A 442 -2.65 5.86 -23.04
N LEU A 443 -2.85 6.14 -21.75
CA LEU A 443 -1.82 6.72 -20.89
C LEU A 443 -0.57 5.84 -20.87
N ASP A 444 0.59 6.44 -21.17
CA ASP A 444 1.92 5.85 -21.00
C ASP A 444 2.62 6.53 -19.82
N CYS A 445 2.91 5.80 -18.78
CA CYS A 445 3.31 6.34 -17.49
C CYS A 445 4.56 5.63 -16.94
N VAL A 446 5.36 6.39 -16.21
CA VAL A 446 6.40 5.89 -15.29
C VAL A 446 6.27 6.59 -13.94
N SER A 447 6.52 5.88 -12.84
CA SER A 447 6.67 6.49 -11.52
C SER A 447 8.12 6.37 -11.08
N PHE A 448 8.68 7.44 -10.52
CA PHE A 448 10.04 7.52 -10.03
C PHE A 448 10.16 8.62 -8.97
N GLY A 449 11.25 8.64 -8.24
CA GLY A 449 11.49 9.67 -7.24
C GLY A 449 12.93 9.63 -6.70
N PRO A 450 13.27 10.55 -5.80
CA PRO A 450 14.52 10.53 -5.06
C PRO A 450 14.50 9.52 -3.93
N ASP A 451 15.68 9.16 -3.42
CA ASP A 451 15.80 8.33 -2.23
C ASP A 451 15.15 9.01 -1.03
N ASN A 452 14.04 8.46 -0.55
CA ASN A 452 13.31 8.86 0.64
C ASN A 452 13.14 7.65 1.55
N PHE A 453 13.54 7.74 2.79
CA PHE A 453 13.65 6.61 3.70
C PHE A 453 12.73 6.77 4.88
N ASP A 454 12.30 5.64 5.48
CA ASP A 454 11.46 5.58 6.68
C ASP A 454 10.17 6.40 6.54
N ILE A 455 9.60 6.47 5.32
CA ILE A 455 8.34 7.15 5.03
C ILE A 455 7.26 6.74 6.04
N HIS A 456 6.27 7.60 6.25
CA HIS A 456 5.16 7.39 7.20
C HIS A 456 5.60 7.21 8.66
N THR A 457 6.84 7.61 9.00
CA THR A 457 7.34 7.60 10.39
C THR A 457 8.02 8.92 10.75
N PRO A 458 8.16 9.24 12.06
CA PRO A 458 8.92 10.42 12.49
C PRO A 458 10.44 10.34 12.19
N LYS A 459 10.91 9.28 11.55
CA LYS A 459 12.30 9.11 11.11
C LYS A 459 12.50 9.38 9.63
N GLU A 460 11.46 9.74 8.94
CA GLU A 460 11.49 10.04 7.50
C GLU A 460 12.62 10.99 7.16
N HIS A 461 13.38 10.67 6.09
CA HIS A 461 14.52 11.47 5.66
C HIS A 461 14.77 11.37 4.15
N LEU A 462 14.84 12.53 3.50
CA LEU A 462 15.00 12.69 2.06
C LEU A 462 16.47 12.98 1.71
N SER A 463 17.07 12.23 0.79
CA SER A 463 18.44 12.47 0.31
C SER A 463 18.51 13.72 -0.58
N ILE A 464 19.36 14.67 -0.16
CA ILE A 464 19.59 15.93 -0.88
C ILE A 464 20.29 15.67 -2.22
N THR A 465 21.30 14.81 -2.23
CA THR A 465 22.04 14.49 -3.46
C THR A 465 21.21 13.69 -4.46
N SER A 466 20.35 12.78 -3.99
CA SER A 466 19.41 12.06 -4.83
C SER A 466 18.35 13.02 -5.43
N THR A 467 17.81 13.92 -4.60
CA THR A 467 16.90 15.00 -5.08
C THR A 467 17.53 15.80 -6.24
N GLY A 468 18.82 16.11 -6.12
CA GLY A 468 19.55 16.80 -7.19
C GLY A 468 19.64 16.00 -8.49
N ARG A 469 19.94 14.70 -8.40
CA ARG A 469 20.03 13.84 -9.59
C ARG A 469 18.67 13.61 -10.27
N VAL A 470 17.61 13.42 -9.49
CA VAL A 470 16.25 13.29 -10.04
C VAL A 470 15.79 14.58 -10.71
N TRP A 471 16.15 15.74 -10.15
CA TRP A 471 15.93 17.03 -10.81
C TRP A 471 16.64 17.12 -12.16
N ASP A 472 17.93 16.76 -12.21
CA ASP A 472 18.72 16.79 -13.45
C ASP A 472 18.10 15.87 -14.51
N PHE A 473 17.65 14.67 -14.11
CA PHE A 473 16.93 13.75 -14.99
C PHE A 473 15.62 14.37 -15.52
N LEU A 474 14.79 14.92 -14.63
CA LEU A 474 13.49 15.48 -14.99
C LEU A 474 13.65 16.66 -15.98
N VAL A 475 14.58 17.57 -15.71
CA VAL A 475 14.88 18.70 -16.60
C VAL A 475 15.39 18.22 -17.97
N ALA A 476 16.33 17.27 -17.98
CA ALA A 476 16.87 16.74 -19.23
C ALA A 476 15.82 15.98 -20.05
N PHE A 477 14.94 15.25 -19.39
CA PHE A 477 13.82 14.55 -20.04
C PHE A 477 12.88 15.56 -20.74
N LEU A 478 12.45 16.62 -20.04
CA LEU A 478 11.58 17.66 -20.60
C LEU A 478 12.23 18.37 -21.79
N GLN A 479 13.53 18.67 -21.70
CA GLN A 479 14.29 19.30 -22.78
C GLN A 479 14.48 18.42 -24.02
N GLN A 480 14.47 17.09 -23.85
CA GLN A 480 14.56 16.14 -24.96
C GLN A 480 13.20 15.73 -25.55
N ALA A 481 12.11 16.12 -24.93
CA ALA A 481 10.74 15.74 -25.34
C ALA A 481 10.17 16.59 -26.51
N ASN A 482 11.02 17.09 -27.39
CA ASN A 482 10.63 17.93 -28.53
C ASN A 482 10.50 17.18 -29.87
N VAL A 483 10.58 15.83 -29.84
CA VAL A 483 10.61 14.98 -31.06
C VAL A 483 9.27 14.26 -31.24
#